data_1f1287e31af30328bf878fb414566d05
#
_entry.id   1f1287e31af30328bf878fb414566d05
#
_cell.length_a   1.000
_cell.length_b   1.000
_cell.length_c   1.000
_cell.angle_alpha   90.00
_cell.angle_beta   90.00
_cell.angle_gamma   90.00
#
_symmetry.space_group_name_H-M   'P 1'
#
loop_
_entity.id
_entity.type
_entity.pdbx_description
1 polymer ?
#
loop_
_entity_poly.entity_id
_entity_poly.type
_entity_poly.pdbx_seq_one_letter_code
_entity_poly.pdbx_strand_id
1 'polypeptide(L)'
;MAWIRTIPWNESTGTLKDAYDWQAKRLGEPTDYTQLGSLYPDLVMQRLQLYKCVEACPSGLSPIERQMAALVTSVLNETPHCSSGLLLKLESLGLERRFLARVEAEPRSARSGEPRLDAIMDYAVKLTLTPGAISESDIDALRAQRLEDVDILDLNNMVAYYCYTNRVANGLGLKTPIGTTREATLALPV
;
A
#
# COMPACT_ATOMS: atom_id res chain seq x y z
N MET A 1 -8.99 -11.85 11.82
CA MET A 1 -9.53 -11.22 13.05
C MET A 1 -8.36 -10.59 13.80
N ALA A 2 -8.46 -9.33 14.22
CA ALA A 2 -7.39 -8.64 14.96
C ALA A 2 -7.13 -9.31 16.33
N TRP A 3 -5.90 -9.20 16.83
CA TRP A 3 -5.52 -9.73 18.16
C TRP A 3 -5.84 -8.76 19.30
N ILE A 4 -6.24 -7.54 18.98
CA ILE A 4 -6.68 -6.54 19.94
C ILE A 4 -8.16 -6.22 19.73
N ARG A 5 -8.79 -5.63 20.76
CA ARG A 5 -10.14 -5.12 20.67
C ARG A 5 -10.23 -4.01 19.62
N THR A 6 -11.31 -3.99 18.85
CA THR A 6 -11.67 -2.92 17.93
C THR A 6 -13.06 -2.39 18.28
N ILE A 7 -13.35 -1.15 17.90
CA ILE A 7 -14.67 -0.53 18.03
C ILE A 7 -15.34 -0.58 16.65
N PRO A 8 -16.47 -1.29 16.50
CA PRO A 8 -17.18 -1.37 15.24
C PRO A 8 -17.83 -0.01 14.88
N TRP A 9 -18.13 0.16 13.60
CA TRP A 9 -18.65 1.44 13.09
C TRP A 9 -19.94 1.89 13.77
N ASN A 10 -20.88 0.99 13.98
CA ASN A 10 -22.15 1.28 14.65
C ASN A 10 -22.02 1.65 16.13
N GLU A 11 -20.87 1.43 16.75
CA GLU A 11 -20.56 1.79 18.14
C GLU A 11 -19.60 3.00 18.22
N SER A 12 -19.13 3.50 17.07
CA SER A 12 -18.19 4.61 17.04
C SER A 12 -18.86 5.95 17.35
N THR A 13 -18.11 6.85 18.00
CA THR A 13 -18.55 8.22 18.33
C THR A 13 -17.41 9.22 18.12
N GLY A 14 -17.72 10.51 18.06
CA GLY A 14 -16.74 11.60 17.94
C GLY A 14 -15.77 11.41 16.77
N THR A 15 -14.50 11.71 16.96
CA THR A 15 -13.44 11.64 15.90
C THR A 15 -13.38 10.27 15.23
N LEU A 16 -13.64 9.17 15.96
CA LEU A 16 -13.64 7.84 15.36
C LEU A 16 -14.78 7.68 14.35
N LYS A 17 -15.97 8.15 14.71
CA LYS A 17 -17.11 8.13 13.80
C LYS A 17 -16.85 8.98 12.57
N ASP A 18 -16.28 10.16 12.74
CA ASP A 18 -15.93 11.05 11.63
C ASP A 18 -14.93 10.39 10.68
N ALA A 19 -13.91 9.72 11.22
CA ALA A 19 -12.93 9.00 10.42
C ALA A 19 -13.54 7.83 9.64
N TYR A 20 -14.41 7.06 10.28
CA TYR A 20 -15.12 5.96 9.64
C TYR A 20 -16.08 6.44 8.55
N ASP A 21 -16.89 7.44 8.83
CA ASP A 21 -17.83 8.04 7.88
C ASP A 21 -17.08 8.67 6.69
N TRP A 22 -15.91 9.29 6.95
CA TRP A 22 -15.07 9.84 5.88
C TRP A 22 -14.58 8.75 4.92
N GLN A 23 -14.14 7.60 5.44
CA GLN A 23 -13.72 6.47 4.59
C GLN A 23 -14.94 5.81 3.90
N ALA A 24 -16.03 5.63 4.62
CA ALA A 24 -17.25 5.01 4.11
C ALA A 24 -17.89 5.78 2.96
N LYS A 25 -17.74 7.10 2.87
CA LYS A 25 -18.18 7.89 1.71
C LYS A 25 -17.59 7.41 0.39
N ARG A 26 -16.38 6.85 0.43
CA ARG A 26 -15.68 6.35 -0.76
C ARG A 26 -15.85 4.84 -0.94
N LEU A 27 -15.81 4.08 0.14
CA LEU A 27 -15.74 2.63 0.11
C LEU A 27 -17.03 1.91 0.53
N GLY A 28 -18.06 2.66 0.97
CA GLY A 28 -19.30 2.11 1.52
C GLY A 28 -19.21 1.76 3.00
N GLU A 29 -18.05 1.31 3.49
CA GLU A 29 -17.81 0.99 4.90
C GLU A 29 -16.32 1.22 5.27
N PRO A 30 -16.00 1.37 6.58
CA PRO A 30 -14.62 1.39 7.04
C PRO A 30 -13.96 0.02 6.85
N THR A 31 -12.70 0.02 6.34
CA THR A 31 -11.94 -1.22 6.18
C THR A 31 -11.52 -1.81 7.52
N ASP A 32 -11.26 -3.13 7.55
CA ASP A 32 -10.71 -3.83 8.72
C ASP A 32 -9.42 -3.16 9.21
N TYR A 33 -8.57 -2.69 8.29
CA TYR A 33 -7.36 -1.97 8.65
C TYR A 33 -7.65 -0.64 9.36
N THR A 34 -8.71 0.06 8.98
CA THR A 34 -9.10 1.31 9.65
C THR A 34 -9.69 1.02 11.02
N GLN A 35 -10.50 -0.02 11.14
CA GLN A 35 -11.06 -0.46 12.43
C GLN A 35 -9.97 -0.94 13.40
N LEU A 36 -8.87 -1.51 12.89
CA LEU A 36 -7.73 -1.94 13.71
C LEU A 36 -7.15 -0.81 14.59
N GLY A 37 -7.19 0.43 14.10
CA GLY A 37 -6.70 1.61 14.82
C GLY A 37 -7.71 2.26 15.79
N SER A 38 -8.92 1.70 15.93
CA SER A 38 -10.08 2.34 16.56
C SER A 38 -9.89 2.82 18.01
N LEU A 39 -8.95 2.24 18.73
CA LEU A 39 -8.63 2.63 20.09
C LEU A 39 -7.86 3.96 20.19
N TYR A 40 -7.39 4.50 19.09
CA TYR A 40 -6.76 5.82 19.01
C TYR A 40 -7.33 6.61 17.81
N PRO A 41 -8.52 7.23 17.99
CA PRO A 41 -9.27 7.88 16.91
C PRO A 41 -8.50 8.94 16.14
N ASP A 42 -7.72 9.79 16.85
CA ASP A 42 -6.96 10.86 16.20
C ASP A 42 -5.89 10.29 15.23
N LEU A 43 -5.22 9.21 15.64
CA LEU A 43 -4.26 8.53 14.77
C LEU A 43 -4.94 7.93 13.53
N VAL A 44 -6.15 7.36 13.68
CA VAL A 44 -6.94 6.85 12.55
C VAL A 44 -7.22 7.95 11.54
N MET A 45 -7.71 9.10 12.00
CA MET A 45 -7.98 10.25 11.12
C MET A 45 -6.72 10.74 10.41
N GLN A 46 -5.64 10.98 11.15
CA GLN A 46 -4.38 11.46 10.57
C GLN A 46 -3.78 10.46 9.57
N ARG A 47 -3.87 9.18 9.86
CA ARG A 47 -3.41 8.13 8.93
C ARG A 47 -4.23 8.11 7.64
N LEU A 48 -5.53 8.28 7.70
CA LEU A 48 -6.39 8.37 6.52
C LEU A 48 -6.04 9.60 5.67
N GLN A 49 -5.75 10.73 6.31
CA GLN A 49 -5.30 11.94 5.62
C GLN A 49 -3.93 11.75 4.98
N LEU A 50 -2.98 11.13 5.69
CA LEU A 50 -1.67 10.79 5.15
C LEU A 50 -1.80 9.85 3.94
N TYR A 51 -2.63 8.81 4.03
CA TYR A 51 -2.90 7.90 2.91
C TYR A 51 -3.39 8.67 1.68
N LYS A 52 -4.35 9.58 1.87
CA LYS A 52 -4.84 10.43 0.79
C LYS A 52 -3.72 11.26 0.16
N CYS A 53 -2.82 11.83 0.96
CA CYS A 53 -1.69 12.61 0.43
C CYS A 53 -0.71 11.75 -0.36
N VAL A 54 -0.40 10.54 0.12
CA VAL A 54 0.50 9.60 -0.55
C VAL A 54 -0.10 9.11 -1.87
N GLU A 55 -1.39 8.77 -1.90
CA GLU A 55 -2.06 8.31 -3.13
C GLU A 55 -2.29 9.42 -4.17
N ALA A 56 -2.35 10.68 -3.74
CA ALA A 56 -2.67 11.84 -4.58
C ALA A 56 -1.47 12.75 -4.83
N CYS A 57 -0.24 12.26 -4.64
CA CYS A 57 0.96 13.05 -4.93
C CYS A 57 0.96 13.49 -6.41
N PRO A 58 1.16 14.79 -6.69
CA PRO A 58 1.17 15.29 -8.06
C PRO A 58 2.52 15.02 -8.76
N SER A 59 2.90 13.75 -8.85
CA SER A 59 4.10 13.27 -9.53
C SER A 59 3.79 12.67 -10.89
N GLY A 60 4.82 12.36 -11.66
CA GLY A 60 4.73 11.66 -12.95
C GLY A 60 4.62 10.13 -12.80
N LEU A 61 4.53 9.58 -11.59
CA LEU A 61 4.30 8.15 -11.42
C LEU A 61 2.88 7.77 -11.85
N SER A 62 2.78 6.76 -12.69
CA SER A 62 1.49 6.16 -13.05
C SER A 62 0.87 5.41 -11.86
N PRO A 63 -0.47 5.18 -11.88
CA PRO A 63 -1.12 4.34 -10.88
C PRO A 63 -0.50 2.94 -10.78
N ILE A 64 -0.07 2.35 -11.90
CA ILE A 64 0.60 1.04 -11.93
C ILE A 64 1.92 1.09 -11.16
N GLU A 65 2.76 2.09 -11.40
CA GLU A 65 4.07 2.22 -10.76
C GLU A 65 3.93 2.38 -9.24
N ARG A 66 3.00 3.22 -8.78
CA ARG A 66 2.70 3.38 -7.33
C ARG A 66 2.24 2.08 -6.69
N GLN A 67 1.22 1.44 -7.29
CA GLN A 67 0.65 0.22 -6.72
C GLN A 67 1.63 -0.96 -6.79
N MET A 68 2.53 -1.00 -7.79
CA MET A 68 3.57 -2.02 -7.89
C MET A 68 4.62 -1.86 -6.78
N ALA A 69 5.08 -0.64 -6.51
CA ALA A 69 5.99 -0.39 -5.39
C ALA A 69 5.37 -0.82 -4.05
N ALA A 70 4.08 -0.51 -3.84
CA ALA A 70 3.31 -0.93 -2.67
C ALA A 70 3.16 -2.47 -2.59
N LEU A 71 2.92 -3.15 -3.74
CA LEU A 71 2.80 -4.60 -3.81
C LEU A 71 4.11 -5.29 -3.42
N VAL A 72 5.22 -4.89 -4.06
CA VAL A 72 6.56 -5.42 -3.75
C VAL A 72 6.85 -5.27 -2.26
N THR A 73 6.61 -4.09 -1.70
CA THR A 73 6.79 -3.82 -0.26
C THR A 73 5.93 -4.75 0.61
N SER A 74 4.66 -4.94 0.25
CA SER A 74 3.71 -5.72 1.05
C SER A 74 3.96 -7.22 0.97
N VAL A 75 4.43 -7.72 -0.18
CA VAL A 75 4.86 -9.11 -0.35
C VAL A 75 6.12 -9.39 0.47
N LEU A 76 7.14 -8.52 0.39
CA LEU A 76 8.38 -8.65 1.16
C LEU A 76 8.17 -8.57 2.68
N ASN A 77 7.18 -7.79 3.12
CA ASN A 77 6.79 -7.72 4.53
C ASN A 77 5.81 -8.83 4.94
N GLU A 78 5.50 -9.80 4.06
CA GLU A 78 4.60 -10.92 4.31
C GLU A 78 3.23 -10.46 4.87
N THR A 79 2.62 -9.47 4.22
CA THR A 79 1.36 -8.86 4.67
C THR A 79 0.21 -9.21 3.72
N PRO A 80 -0.42 -10.40 3.86
CA PRO A 80 -1.42 -10.90 2.91
C PRO A 80 -2.65 -9.98 2.80
N HIS A 81 -3.03 -9.29 3.86
CA HIS A 81 -4.12 -8.31 3.81
C HIS A 81 -3.83 -7.20 2.79
N CYS A 82 -2.63 -6.59 2.85
CA CYS A 82 -2.28 -5.52 1.95
C CYS A 82 -1.98 -6.02 0.53
N SER A 83 -1.17 -7.09 0.39
CA SER A 83 -0.78 -7.60 -0.93
C SER A 83 -1.97 -8.07 -1.76
N SER A 84 -2.96 -8.74 -1.16
CA SER A 84 -4.15 -9.19 -1.87
C SER A 84 -4.97 -8.03 -2.45
N GLY A 85 -5.17 -6.96 -1.71
CA GLY A 85 -5.86 -5.76 -2.21
C GLY A 85 -5.12 -5.08 -3.36
N LEU A 86 -3.78 -5.03 -3.26
CA LEU A 86 -2.92 -4.46 -4.30
C LEU A 86 -2.90 -5.32 -5.57
N LEU A 87 -2.92 -6.65 -5.45
CA LEU A 87 -3.08 -7.56 -6.59
C LEU A 87 -4.38 -7.30 -7.34
N LEU A 88 -5.52 -7.22 -6.63
CA LEU A 88 -6.81 -6.90 -7.23
C LEU A 88 -6.79 -5.53 -7.94
N LYS A 89 -6.16 -4.53 -7.30
CA LYS A 89 -6.03 -3.20 -7.89
C LYS A 89 -5.20 -3.21 -9.17
N LEU A 90 -4.06 -3.87 -9.18
CA LEU A 90 -3.17 -3.97 -10.35
C LEU A 90 -3.82 -4.78 -11.49
N GLU A 91 -4.56 -5.85 -11.19
CA GLU A 91 -5.37 -6.57 -12.18
C GLU A 91 -6.42 -5.63 -12.81
N SER A 92 -7.09 -4.80 -12.00
CA SER A 92 -8.06 -3.83 -12.50
C SER A 92 -7.44 -2.73 -13.38
N LEU A 93 -6.15 -2.45 -13.19
CA LEU A 93 -5.37 -1.53 -14.01
C LEU A 93 -4.81 -2.19 -15.29
N GLY A 94 -5.11 -3.47 -15.51
CA GLY A 94 -4.76 -4.19 -16.74
C GLY A 94 -3.46 -4.99 -16.70
N LEU A 95 -2.82 -5.16 -15.53
CA LEU A 95 -1.65 -6.03 -15.45
C LEU A 95 -2.05 -7.50 -15.50
N GLU A 96 -1.24 -8.27 -16.23
CA GLU A 96 -1.44 -9.71 -16.38
C GLU A 96 -1.28 -10.45 -15.05
N ARG A 97 -2.27 -11.28 -14.70
CA ARG A 97 -2.24 -12.14 -13.51
C ARG A 97 -0.97 -12.99 -13.43
N ARG A 98 -0.47 -13.48 -14.57
CA ARG A 98 0.77 -14.28 -14.61
C ARG A 98 2.00 -13.49 -14.15
N PHE A 99 2.07 -12.20 -14.50
CA PHE A 99 3.16 -11.33 -14.03
C PHE A 99 3.01 -11.06 -12.53
N LEU A 100 1.82 -10.71 -12.08
CA LEU A 100 1.53 -10.46 -10.66
C LEU A 100 1.84 -11.69 -9.78
N ALA A 101 1.50 -12.89 -10.23
CA ALA A 101 1.85 -14.13 -9.54
C ALA A 101 3.38 -14.33 -9.42
N ARG A 102 4.18 -13.90 -10.42
CA ARG A 102 5.65 -13.92 -10.30
C ARG A 102 6.14 -12.90 -9.28
N VAL A 103 5.56 -11.71 -9.25
CA VAL A 103 5.92 -10.69 -8.23
C VAL A 103 5.60 -11.21 -6.82
N GLU A 104 4.47 -11.89 -6.66
CA GLU A 104 4.08 -12.47 -5.38
C GLU A 104 5.02 -13.59 -4.94
N ALA A 105 5.42 -14.48 -5.86
CA ALA A 105 6.30 -15.61 -5.56
C ALA A 105 7.77 -15.18 -5.36
N GLU A 106 8.25 -14.27 -6.20
CA GLU A 106 9.67 -13.89 -6.27
C GLU A 106 9.84 -12.36 -6.42
N PRO A 107 9.43 -11.54 -5.43
CA PRO A 107 9.41 -10.08 -5.55
C PRO A 107 10.79 -9.46 -5.82
N ARG A 108 11.87 -10.15 -5.46
CA ARG A 108 13.26 -9.66 -5.66
C ARG A 108 13.77 -9.85 -7.07
N SER A 109 13.24 -10.81 -7.81
CA SER A 109 13.76 -11.20 -9.14
C SER A 109 12.74 -11.05 -10.25
N ALA A 110 11.46 -10.83 -9.93
CA ALA A 110 10.44 -10.60 -10.92
C ALA A 110 10.78 -9.38 -11.79
N ARG A 111 10.53 -9.50 -13.09
CA ARG A 111 10.75 -8.42 -14.06
C ARG A 111 9.51 -8.23 -14.92
N SER A 112 9.17 -6.98 -15.14
CA SER A 112 8.07 -6.57 -16.02
C SER A 112 8.49 -6.59 -17.51
N GLY A 113 9.77 -6.37 -17.76
CA GLY A 113 10.31 -6.10 -19.08
C GLY A 113 10.32 -4.62 -19.47
N GLU A 114 9.74 -3.75 -18.62
CA GLU A 114 9.76 -2.30 -18.77
C GLU A 114 10.84 -1.72 -17.84
N PRO A 115 11.93 -1.14 -18.36
CA PRO A 115 13.07 -0.72 -17.54
C PRO A 115 12.73 0.24 -16.41
N ARG A 116 11.77 1.15 -16.64
CA ARG A 116 11.32 2.12 -15.62
C ARG A 116 10.58 1.43 -14.48
N LEU A 117 9.67 0.53 -14.78
CA LEU A 117 8.94 -0.21 -13.74
C LEU A 117 9.88 -1.16 -12.99
N ASP A 118 10.83 -1.80 -13.68
CA ASP A 118 11.81 -2.68 -13.06
C ASP A 118 12.74 -1.91 -12.09
N ALA A 119 13.17 -0.70 -12.44
CA ALA A 119 13.95 0.15 -11.55
C ALA A 119 13.16 0.58 -10.28
N ILE A 120 11.87 0.88 -10.44
CA ILE A 120 10.96 1.17 -9.33
C ILE A 120 10.82 -0.04 -8.40
N MET A 121 10.67 -1.24 -8.96
CA MET A 121 10.59 -2.48 -8.18
C MET A 121 11.90 -2.75 -7.43
N ASP A 122 13.07 -2.59 -8.07
CA ASP A 122 14.38 -2.77 -7.43
C ASP A 122 14.60 -1.79 -6.28
N TYR A 123 14.23 -0.52 -6.47
CA TYR A 123 14.27 0.48 -5.40
C TYR A 123 13.35 0.11 -4.23
N ALA A 124 12.11 -0.31 -4.52
CA ALA A 124 11.16 -0.75 -3.49
C ALA A 124 11.68 -1.96 -2.71
N VAL A 125 12.30 -2.93 -3.38
CA VAL A 125 12.97 -4.08 -2.73
C VAL A 125 14.04 -3.60 -1.77
N LYS A 126 14.97 -2.77 -2.25
CA LYS A 126 16.11 -2.33 -1.46
C LYS A 126 15.69 -1.46 -0.26
N LEU A 127 14.78 -0.49 -0.49
CA LEU A 127 14.28 0.37 0.57
C LEU A 127 13.48 -0.40 1.63
N THR A 128 12.76 -1.45 1.23
CA THR A 128 12.00 -2.29 2.17
C THR A 128 12.90 -3.15 3.04
N LEU A 129 13.93 -3.78 2.45
CA LEU A 129 14.73 -4.80 3.12
C LEU A 129 15.96 -4.23 3.83
N THR A 130 16.58 -3.23 3.23
CA THR A 130 17.85 -2.65 3.69
C THR A 130 17.86 -1.12 3.56
N PRO A 131 16.93 -0.41 4.24
CA PRO A 131 16.79 1.04 4.06
C PRO A 131 18.09 1.83 4.36
N GLY A 132 18.90 1.36 5.31
CA GLY A 132 20.17 1.98 5.62
C GLY A 132 21.28 1.79 4.57
N ALA A 133 21.03 0.95 3.54
CA ALA A 133 21.96 0.73 2.43
C ALA A 133 21.59 1.53 1.17
N ILE A 134 20.52 2.33 1.20
CA ILE A 134 20.18 3.25 0.11
C ILE A 134 21.29 4.29 -0.03
N SER A 135 21.67 4.56 -1.26
CA SER A 135 22.76 5.47 -1.63
C SER A 135 22.35 6.38 -2.78
N GLU A 136 23.15 7.40 -3.06
CA GLU A 136 22.91 8.29 -4.19
C GLU A 136 22.83 7.54 -5.53
N SER A 137 23.62 6.47 -5.70
CA SER A 137 23.57 5.65 -6.93
C SER A 137 22.22 4.95 -7.15
N ASP A 138 21.46 4.67 -6.10
CA ASP A 138 20.08 4.14 -6.25
C ASP A 138 19.13 5.22 -6.79
N ILE A 139 19.34 6.45 -6.36
CA ILE A 139 18.58 7.60 -6.86
C ILE A 139 18.96 7.89 -8.33
N ASP A 140 20.24 7.82 -8.67
CA ASP A 140 20.72 8.00 -10.05
C ASP A 140 20.18 6.91 -10.99
N ALA A 141 20.03 5.68 -10.50
CA ALA A 141 19.39 4.61 -11.28
C ALA A 141 17.92 4.93 -11.62
N LEU A 142 17.17 5.56 -10.70
CA LEU A 142 15.81 6.04 -10.96
C LEU A 142 15.82 7.22 -11.95
N ARG A 143 16.72 8.18 -11.78
CA ARG A 143 16.88 9.32 -12.71
C ARG A 143 17.23 8.86 -14.13
N ALA A 144 18.03 7.81 -14.27
CA ALA A 144 18.34 7.20 -15.57
C ALA A 144 17.09 6.66 -16.29
N GLN A 145 16.03 6.33 -15.53
CA GLN A 145 14.71 5.97 -16.04
C GLN A 145 13.75 7.16 -16.14
N ARG A 146 14.27 8.39 -16.11
CA ARG A 146 13.51 9.64 -16.25
C ARG A 146 12.50 9.89 -15.11
N LEU A 147 12.82 9.42 -13.90
CA LEU A 147 12.09 9.87 -12.72
C LEU A 147 12.64 11.24 -12.30
N GLU A 148 11.76 12.21 -12.14
CA GLU A 148 12.06 13.51 -11.55
C GLU A 148 12.14 13.41 -10.02
N ASP A 149 12.71 14.40 -9.35
CA ASP A 149 12.86 14.38 -7.89
C ASP A 149 11.51 14.25 -7.16
N VAL A 150 10.42 14.81 -7.71
CA VAL A 150 9.07 14.65 -7.16
C VAL A 150 8.54 13.21 -7.32
N ASP A 151 8.91 12.51 -8.40
CA ASP A 151 8.56 11.10 -8.60
C ASP A 151 9.29 10.20 -7.60
N ILE A 152 10.57 10.50 -7.38
CA ILE A 152 11.41 9.77 -6.42
C ILE A 152 10.90 9.99 -5.00
N LEU A 153 10.53 11.22 -4.65
CA LEU A 153 9.90 11.54 -3.37
C LEU A 153 8.59 10.77 -3.17
N ASP A 154 7.73 10.74 -4.19
CA ASP A 154 6.46 10.01 -4.18
C ASP A 154 6.69 8.50 -3.99
N LEU A 155 7.60 7.91 -4.80
CA LEU A 155 7.98 6.50 -4.69
C LEU A 155 8.49 6.15 -3.28
N ASN A 156 9.38 6.98 -2.74
CA ASN A 156 9.93 6.78 -1.40
C ASN A 156 8.82 6.82 -0.33
N ASN A 157 7.92 7.80 -0.41
CA ASN A 157 6.80 7.91 0.51
C ASN A 157 5.83 6.73 0.39
N MET A 158 5.56 6.24 -0.84
CA MET A 158 4.72 5.08 -1.07
C MET A 158 5.30 3.83 -0.35
N VAL A 159 6.58 3.53 -0.58
CA VAL A 159 7.25 2.40 0.09
C VAL A 159 7.27 2.57 1.61
N ALA A 160 7.62 3.75 2.10
CA ALA A 160 7.67 4.04 3.54
C ALA A 160 6.29 3.91 4.21
N TYR A 161 5.24 4.42 3.56
CA TYR A 161 3.86 4.29 4.04
C TYR A 161 3.43 2.83 4.13
N TYR A 162 3.71 2.02 3.09
CA TYR A 162 3.37 0.60 3.13
C TYR A 162 4.24 -0.18 4.12
N CYS A 163 5.49 0.18 4.34
CA CYS A 163 6.29 -0.35 5.44
C CYS A 163 5.65 -0.07 6.81
N TYR A 164 5.09 1.12 7.03
CA TYR A 164 4.33 1.44 8.24
C TYR A 164 3.05 0.61 8.33
N THR A 165 2.21 0.60 7.29
CA THR A 165 0.91 -0.09 7.32
C THR A 165 1.05 -1.60 7.48
N ASN A 166 2.03 -2.20 6.81
CA ASN A 166 2.31 -3.63 6.91
C ASN A 166 2.72 -4.02 8.34
N ARG A 167 3.58 -3.23 9.00
CA ARG A 167 3.97 -3.50 10.40
C ARG A 167 2.80 -3.38 11.36
N VAL A 168 1.93 -2.39 11.18
CA VAL A 168 0.71 -2.25 11.99
C VAL A 168 -0.21 -3.45 11.77
N ALA A 169 -0.49 -3.82 10.51
CA ALA A 169 -1.34 -4.97 10.19
C ALA A 169 -0.80 -6.28 10.77
N ASN A 170 0.46 -6.59 10.48
CA ASN A 170 1.09 -7.82 10.94
C ASN A 170 1.25 -7.88 12.46
N GLY A 171 1.66 -6.77 13.08
CA GLY A 171 1.88 -6.68 14.53
C GLY A 171 0.60 -6.81 15.35
N LEU A 172 -0.57 -6.52 14.75
CA LEU A 172 -1.87 -6.61 15.40
C LEU A 172 -2.76 -7.75 14.85
N GLY A 173 -2.19 -8.61 14.01
CA GLY A 173 -2.82 -9.85 13.57
C GLY A 173 -3.83 -9.73 12.44
N LEU A 174 -3.84 -8.63 11.69
CA LEU A 174 -4.67 -8.48 10.50
C LEU A 174 -4.02 -9.20 9.31
N LYS A 175 -4.31 -10.49 9.14
CA LYS A 175 -3.74 -11.36 8.12
C LYS A 175 -4.74 -11.86 7.08
N THR A 176 -6.02 -11.55 7.24
CA THR A 176 -7.08 -12.00 6.32
C THR A 176 -6.89 -11.32 4.96
N PRO A 177 -6.72 -12.06 3.86
CA PRO A 177 -6.64 -11.47 2.52
C PRO A 177 -7.94 -10.75 2.16
N ILE A 178 -7.82 -9.60 1.48
CA ILE A 178 -8.95 -8.93 0.83
C ILE A 178 -9.41 -9.83 -0.33
N GLY A 179 -10.72 -9.99 -0.51
CA GLY A 179 -11.26 -10.87 -1.56
C GLY A 179 -11.77 -12.22 -1.04
N THR A 180 -11.41 -12.61 0.18
CA THR A 180 -12.07 -13.71 0.90
C THR A 180 -13.25 -13.21 1.74
N THR A 181 -13.42 -11.90 1.83
CA THR A 181 -14.50 -11.21 2.53
C THR A 181 -15.18 -10.22 1.59
N ARG A 182 -16.29 -9.61 2.05
CA ARG A 182 -17.08 -8.57 1.34
C ARG A 182 -16.24 -7.36 0.87
N GLU A 183 -15.03 -7.18 1.40
CA GLU A 183 -14.08 -6.10 1.05
C GLU A 183 -13.54 -6.18 -0.39
N ALA A 184 -13.62 -7.33 -1.07
CA ALA A 184 -13.17 -7.46 -2.47
C ALA A 184 -13.91 -6.51 -3.43
N THR A 185 -15.16 -6.21 -3.10
CA THR A 185 -16.01 -5.30 -3.90
C THR A 185 -15.67 -3.83 -3.64
N LEU A 186 -15.03 -3.52 -2.50
CA LEU A 186 -14.73 -2.16 -2.04
C LEU A 186 -13.31 -1.70 -2.39
N ALA A 187 -12.42 -2.64 -2.73
CA ALA A 187 -11.03 -2.33 -3.13
C ALA A 187 -10.92 -1.77 -4.56
N LEU A 188 -12.03 -1.78 -5.30
CA LEU A 188 -12.11 -1.32 -6.68
C LEU A 188 -13.05 -0.11 -6.77
N PRO A 189 -12.59 1.11 -6.55
CA PRO A 189 -12.67 2.12 -7.60
C PRO A 189 -11.56 3.16 -7.56
N VAL A 190 -11.38 3.66 -8.71
CA VAL A 190 -10.66 4.83 -9.22
C VAL A 190 -10.58 6.01 -8.27
#